data_1a94bba2bfb33010f8cd60a1275083ba
#
_entry.id   1a94bba2bfb33010f8cd60a1275083ba
#
_cell.length_a   1.000
_cell.length_b   1.000
_cell.length_c   1.000
_cell.angle_alpha   90.00
_cell.angle_beta   90.00
_cell.angle_gamma   90.00
#
_symmetry.space_group_name_H-M   'P 1'
#
loop_
_entity.id
_entity.type
_entity.pdbx_description
1 polymer ?
#
loop_
_entity_poly.entity_id
_entity_poly.type
_entity_poly.pdbx_seq_one_letter_code
_entity_poly.pdbx_strand_id
1 'polypeptide(L)'
;KDGKKVFAEVPMFPNYIFIESEFNSQEFYQIIESLEKDMDSTMRIMQSDEQKVLSLANNEKELLESLFNDDHLITRSMGTITDSKLIVQKGPLVGKEEMIKKIDRHKRVAFIGDVFGKTMKVPLEVTSKT
;
A
#
# COMPACT_ATOMS: atom_id res chain seq x y z
N LYS A 1 -8.12 -23.47 -2.35
CA LYS A 1 -8.32 -24.58 -3.27
C LYS A 1 -7.71 -25.84 -2.70
N ASP A 2 -8.45 -26.87 -2.68
CA ASP A 2 -7.99 -28.22 -2.27
C ASP A 2 -7.28 -28.21 -0.90
N GLY A 3 -7.68 -27.31 0.00
CA GLY A 3 -7.11 -27.21 1.33
C GLY A 3 -5.68 -26.66 1.37
N LYS A 4 -5.12 -26.26 0.24
CA LYS A 4 -3.77 -25.70 0.18
C LYS A 4 -3.80 -24.18 0.22
N LYS A 5 -2.85 -23.59 0.96
CA LYS A 5 -2.67 -22.16 0.94
C LYS A 5 -1.97 -21.75 -0.36
N VAL A 6 -2.53 -20.77 -1.05
CA VAL A 6 -1.93 -20.21 -2.25
C VAL A 6 -1.55 -18.76 -1.95
N PHE A 7 -0.29 -18.42 -2.23
CA PHE A 7 0.20 -17.06 -2.06
C PHE A 7 0.40 -16.43 -3.44
N ALA A 8 -0.11 -15.23 -3.59
CA ALA A 8 0.02 -14.49 -4.83
C ALA A 8 0.34 -13.03 -4.53
N GLU A 9 1.07 -12.41 -5.45
CA GLU A 9 1.28 -10.97 -5.40
C GLU A 9 0.08 -10.29 -6.03
N VAL A 10 -0.49 -9.32 -5.31
CA VAL A 10 -1.61 -8.53 -5.82
C VAL A 10 -1.29 -7.05 -5.69
N PRO A 11 -1.80 -6.21 -6.60
CA PRO A 11 -1.59 -4.77 -6.48
C PRO A 11 -2.25 -4.23 -5.22
N MET A 12 -1.54 -3.37 -4.49
CA MET A 12 -2.11 -2.68 -3.33
C MET A 12 -3.26 -1.77 -3.74
N PHE A 13 -3.08 -1.05 -4.83
CA PHE A 13 -4.09 -0.14 -5.36
C PHE A 13 -4.36 -0.50 -6.82
N PRO A 14 -5.33 -1.39 -7.09
CA PRO A 14 -5.64 -1.78 -8.47
C PRO A 14 -5.94 -0.57 -9.34
N ASN A 15 -5.44 -0.60 -10.57
CA ASN A 15 -5.59 0.46 -11.57
C ASN A 15 -4.76 1.72 -11.30
N TYR A 16 -3.89 1.72 -10.31
CA TYR A 16 -3.00 2.86 -10.02
C TYR A 16 -1.55 2.40 -9.98
N ILE A 17 -0.68 3.26 -10.49
CA ILE A 17 0.77 3.05 -10.46
C ILE A 17 1.39 4.28 -9.83
N PHE A 18 2.33 4.06 -8.91
CA PHE A 18 3.11 5.14 -8.29
C PHE A 18 4.46 5.21 -8.96
N ILE A 19 4.91 6.42 -9.23
CA ILE A 19 6.20 6.65 -9.86
C ILE A 19 7.05 7.50 -8.92
N GLU A 20 8.28 7.06 -8.67
CA GLU A 20 9.27 7.84 -7.95
C GLU A 20 10.09 8.66 -8.94
N SER A 21 10.40 9.89 -8.56
CA SER A 21 11.21 10.78 -9.37
C SER A 21 11.97 11.75 -8.48
N GLU A 22 13.16 12.14 -8.92
CA GLU A 22 13.94 13.21 -8.28
C GLU A 22 13.44 14.58 -8.69
N PHE A 23 12.62 14.66 -9.73
CA PHE A 23 12.06 15.91 -10.20
C PHE A 23 10.92 16.36 -9.28
N ASN A 24 10.71 17.67 -9.19
CA ASN A 24 9.52 18.16 -8.52
C ASN A 24 8.28 17.82 -9.34
N SER A 25 7.08 17.95 -8.76
CA SER A 25 5.84 17.56 -9.41
C SER A 25 5.61 18.24 -10.76
N GLN A 26 5.99 19.50 -10.86
CA GLN A 26 5.77 20.28 -12.06
C GLN A 26 6.71 19.86 -13.20
N GLU A 27 7.99 19.66 -12.89
CA GLU A 27 8.96 19.17 -13.87
C GLU A 27 8.60 17.77 -14.33
N PHE A 28 8.20 16.91 -13.41
CA PHE A 28 7.78 15.56 -13.70
C PHE A 28 6.58 15.56 -14.64
N TYR A 29 5.59 16.42 -14.38
CA TYR A 29 4.41 16.52 -15.21
C TYR A 29 4.74 16.85 -16.67
N GLN A 30 5.67 17.78 -16.86
CA GLN A 30 6.07 18.18 -18.21
C GLN A 30 6.69 17.02 -18.99
N ILE A 31 7.49 16.20 -18.31
CA ILE A 31 8.13 15.04 -18.91
C ILE A 31 7.09 13.99 -19.27
N ILE A 32 6.20 13.66 -18.34
CA ILE A 32 5.21 12.60 -18.52
C ILE A 32 4.12 13.01 -19.49
N GLU A 33 3.72 14.27 -19.52
CA GLU A 33 2.75 14.77 -20.47
C GLU A 33 3.22 14.52 -21.91
N SER A 34 4.51 14.74 -22.16
CA SER A 34 5.12 14.45 -23.44
C SER A 34 5.04 12.95 -23.78
N LEU A 35 5.27 12.09 -22.79
CA LEU A 35 5.19 10.64 -22.97
C LEU A 35 3.75 10.15 -23.19
N GLU A 36 2.77 10.75 -22.53
CA GLU A 36 1.37 10.38 -22.69
C GLU A 36 0.88 10.58 -24.12
N LYS A 37 1.38 11.60 -24.80
CA LYS A 37 1.00 11.87 -26.18
C LYS A 37 1.48 10.79 -27.15
N ASP A 38 2.60 10.16 -26.83
CA ASP A 38 3.20 9.11 -27.65
C ASP A 38 2.72 7.72 -27.29
N MET A 39 2.00 7.57 -26.19
CA MET A 39 1.50 6.28 -25.73
C MET A 39 0.06 6.11 -26.18
N ASP A 40 -0.22 5.01 -26.84
CA ASP A 40 -1.58 4.54 -27.08
C ASP A 40 -2.09 4.01 -25.74
N SER A 41 -2.34 4.92 -24.81
CA SER A 41 -2.45 4.48 -23.44
C SER A 41 -3.79 4.78 -22.82
N THR A 42 -4.22 3.79 -22.05
CA THR A 42 -5.30 3.89 -21.11
C THR A 42 -4.85 4.53 -19.80
N MET A 43 -3.59 4.92 -19.71
CA MET A 43 -3.02 5.49 -18.49
C MET A 43 -3.09 7.01 -18.50
N ARG A 44 -3.36 7.59 -17.36
CA ARG A 44 -3.42 9.03 -17.16
C ARG A 44 -2.74 9.40 -15.86
N ILE A 45 -2.13 10.59 -15.84
CA ILE A 45 -1.59 11.14 -14.60
C ILE A 45 -2.75 11.66 -13.77
N MET A 46 -2.80 11.27 -12.49
CA MET A 46 -3.80 11.82 -11.59
C MET A 46 -3.49 13.27 -11.28
N GLN A 47 -4.51 14.09 -11.39
CA GLN A 47 -4.41 15.52 -11.15
C GLN A 47 -5.43 15.95 -10.11
N SER A 48 -5.08 16.97 -9.33
CA SER A 48 -6.02 17.63 -8.44
C SER A 48 -7.01 18.48 -9.25
N ASP A 49 -8.04 19.00 -8.58
CA ASP A 49 -9.00 19.91 -9.20
C ASP A 49 -8.32 21.17 -9.77
N GLU A 50 -7.14 21.51 -9.29
CA GLU A 50 -6.34 22.63 -9.76
C GLU A 50 -5.43 22.24 -10.93
N GLN A 51 -5.60 21.06 -11.48
CA GLN A 51 -4.80 20.51 -12.58
C GLN A 51 -3.31 20.37 -12.25
N LYS A 52 -3.02 20.13 -10.97
CA LYS A 52 -1.67 19.82 -10.51
C LYS A 52 -1.51 18.32 -10.36
N VAL A 53 -0.30 17.82 -10.62
CA VAL A 53 0.02 16.41 -10.41
C VAL A 53 -0.21 16.07 -8.95
N LEU A 54 -0.94 14.96 -8.71
CA LEU A 54 -1.13 14.46 -7.37
C LEU A 54 0.12 13.73 -6.92
N SER A 55 0.74 14.25 -5.88
CA SER A 55 1.89 13.62 -5.24
C SER A 55 1.48 13.07 -3.88
N LEU A 56 2.15 12.01 -3.46
CA LEU A 56 1.98 11.52 -2.10
C LEU A 56 2.46 12.58 -1.12
N ALA A 57 1.71 12.77 -0.04
CA ALA A 57 2.18 13.56 1.07
C ALA A 57 3.37 12.85 1.73
N ASN A 58 4.24 13.59 2.41
CA ASN A 58 5.42 12.99 3.03
C ASN A 58 5.08 11.87 4.00
N ASN A 59 4.02 12.03 4.79
CA ASN A 59 3.59 11.00 5.73
C ASN A 59 3.10 9.74 5.01
N GLU A 60 2.44 9.89 3.87
CA GLU A 60 1.99 8.76 3.05
C GLU A 60 3.18 8.02 2.45
N LYS A 61 4.14 8.77 1.93
CA LYS A 61 5.37 8.22 1.36
C LYS A 61 6.16 7.45 2.42
N GLU A 62 6.34 8.05 3.59
CA GLU A 62 7.06 7.42 4.69
C GLU A 62 6.38 6.13 5.14
N LEU A 63 5.05 6.15 5.20
CA LEU A 63 4.29 4.95 5.57
C LEU A 63 4.52 3.83 4.56
N LEU A 64 4.40 4.12 3.27
CA LEU A 64 4.62 3.11 2.23
C LEU A 64 6.04 2.59 2.25
N GLU A 65 7.03 3.46 2.37
CA GLU A 65 8.44 3.05 2.43
C GLU A 65 8.74 2.19 3.64
N SER A 66 8.06 2.44 4.76
CA SER A 66 8.24 1.63 5.97
C SER A 66 7.67 0.22 5.83
N LEU A 67 6.76 0.01 4.88
CA LEU A 67 6.10 -1.28 4.67
C LEU A 67 6.74 -2.10 3.55
N PHE A 68 7.35 -1.44 2.56
CA PHE A 68 7.97 -2.12 1.42
C PHE A 68 9.27 -2.80 1.79
N ASN A 69 9.56 -3.93 1.12
CA ASN A 69 10.92 -4.44 1.03
C ASN A 69 11.63 -3.82 -0.19
N ASP A 70 12.84 -4.29 -0.49
CA ASP A 70 13.63 -3.76 -1.60
C ASP A 70 12.99 -3.99 -2.98
N ASP A 71 12.08 -4.95 -3.07
CA ASP A 71 11.35 -5.26 -4.30
C ASP A 71 10.00 -4.51 -4.38
N HIS A 72 9.78 -3.54 -3.50
CA HIS A 72 8.52 -2.79 -3.38
C HIS A 72 7.33 -3.69 -3.08
N LEU A 73 7.57 -4.79 -2.38
CA LEU A 73 6.53 -5.70 -1.94
C LEU A 73 6.26 -5.52 -0.44
N ILE A 74 5.00 -5.62 -0.08
CA ILE A 74 4.60 -5.65 1.33
C ILE A 74 4.36 -7.12 1.67
N THR A 75 5.29 -7.69 2.43
CA THR A 75 5.20 -9.09 2.82
C THR A 75 4.22 -9.28 3.96
N ARG A 76 3.85 -10.54 4.19
CA ARG A 76 2.87 -10.87 5.22
C ARG A 76 3.45 -10.69 6.61
N SER A 77 2.66 -10.06 7.47
CA SER A 77 2.95 -9.99 8.90
C SER A 77 2.25 -11.12 9.63
N MET A 78 2.77 -11.52 10.76
CA MET A 78 2.19 -12.55 11.62
C MET A 78 2.12 -12.05 13.05
N GLY A 79 0.98 -12.26 13.68
CA GLY A 79 0.78 -11.82 15.03
C GLY A 79 -0.22 -12.67 15.80
N THR A 80 -0.39 -12.34 17.06
CA THR A 80 -1.35 -12.99 17.95
C THR A 80 -2.23 -11.95 18.61
N ILE A 81 -3.44 -12.34 18.96
CA ILE A 81 -4.36 -11.47 19.71
C ILE A 81 -4.52 -12.07 21.12
N THR A 82 -4.17 -11.30 22.13
CA THR A 82 -4.32 -11.66 23.53
C THR A 82 -5.02 -10.52 24.25
N ASP A 83 -6.10 -10.83 24.99
CA ASP A 83 -6.90 -9.82 25.71
C ASP A 83 -7.34 -8.68 24.79
N SER A 84 -7.79 -9.02 23.59
CA SER A 84 -8.25 -8.09 22.56
C SER A 84 -7.18 -7.17 22.01
N LYS A 85 -5.91 -7.47 22.28
CA LYS A 85 -4.78 -6.70 21.73
C LYS A 85 -3.98 -7.52 20.75
N LEU A 86 -3.71 -6.94 19.60
CA LEU A 86 -2.83 -7.55 18.61
C LEU A 86 -1.38 -7.24 18.95
N ILE A 87 -0.55 -8.27 18.87
CA ILE A 87 0.90 -8.13 18.93
C ILE A 87 1.45 -8.78 17.67
N VAL A 88 2.13 -8.00 16.84
CA VAL A 88 2.77 -8.50 15.62
C VAL A 88 4.18 -8.95 15.97
N GLN A 89 4.47 -10.22 15.69
CA GLN A 89 5.79 -10.78 15.98
C GLN A 89 6.73 -10.73 14.78
N LYS A 90 6.21 -10.80 13.57
CA LYS A 90 7.01 -10.81 12.34
C LYS A 90 6.36 -9.98 11.26
N GLY A 91 7.18 -9.43 10.37
CA GLY A 91 6.73 -8.74 9.18
C GLY A 91 6.73 -7.23 9.30
N PRO A 92 6.31 -6.54 8.26
CA PRO A 92 6.41 -5.09 8.22
C PRO A 92 5.51 -4.36 9.22
N LEU A 93 4.51 -5.02 9.79
CA LEU A 93 3.63 -4.40 10.78
C LEU A 93 4.14 -4.47 12.22
N VAL A 94 5.32 -5.05 12.45
CA VAL A 94 5.91 -5.07 13.79
C VAL A 94 6.06 -3.63 14.30
N GLY A 95 5.52 -3.37 15.50
CA GLY A 95 5.56 -2.05 16.10
C GLY A 95 4.56 -1.05 15.53
N LYS A 96 3.73 -1.48 14.58
CA LYS A 96 2.75 -0.61 13.92
C LYS A 96 1.31 -0.97 14.25
N GLU A 97 1.11 -1.69 15.34
CA GLU A 97 -0.22 -2.18 15.71
C GLU A 97 -1.24 -1.06 15.89
N GLU A 98 -0.79 0.11 16.36
CA GLU A 98 -1.67 1.26 16.57
C GLU A 98 -2.21 1.86 15.27
N MET A 99 -1.57 1.57 14.16
CA MET A 99 -2.00 2.05 12.85
C MET A 99 -3.11 1.21 12.26
N ILE A 100 -3.34 0.03 12.81
CA ILE A 100 -4.33 -0.89 12.29
C ILE A 100 -5.73 -0.47 12.76
N LYS A 101 -6.60 -0.20 11.80
CA LYS A 101 -7.98 0.22 12.07
C LYS A 101 -8.92 -0.96 12.21
N LYS A 102 -8.65 -2.04 11.48
CA LYS A 102 -9.51 -3.20 11.44
C LYS A 102 -8.71 -4.41 10.97
N ILE A 103 -9.07 -5.58 11.46
CA ILE A 103 -8.46 -6.86 11.04
C ILE A 103 -9.54 -7.75 10.46
N ASP A 104 -9.32 -8.27 9.26
CA ASP A 104 -10.15 -9.30 8.68
C ASP A 104 -9.36 -10.61 8.72
N ARG A 105 -9.64 -11.44 9.72
CA ARG A 105 -8.91 -12.68 9.92
C ARG A 105 -9.18 -13.69 8.82
N HIS A 106 -10.40 -13.68 8.29
CA HIS A 106 -10.78 -14.60 7.24
C HIS A 106 -10.00 -14.33 5.95
N LYS A 107 -9.91 -13.07 5.59
CA LYS A 107 -9.15 -12.65 4.41
C LYS A 107 -7.66 -12.48 4.68
N ARG A 108 -7.24 -12.56 5.94
CA ARG A 108 -5.85 -12.40 6.37
C ARG A 108 -5.27 -11.05 5.97
N VAL A 109 -6.02 -10.00 6.23
CA VAL A 109 -5.56 -8.64 5.96
C VAL A 109 -5.86 -7.74 7.15
N ALA A 110 -5.03 -6.71 7.29
CA ALA A 110 -5.25 -5.61 8.20
C ALA A 110 -5.52 -4.36 7.37
N PHE A 111 -6.45 -3.53 7.83
CA PHE A 111 -6.75 -2.26 7.22
C PHE A 111 -6.01 -1.18 7.98
N ILE A 112 -5.13 -0.48 7.30
CA ILE A 112 -4.38 0.64 7.87
C ILE A 112 -4.73 1.90 7.10
N GLY A 113 -4.14 3.02 7.46
CA GLY A 113 -4.50 4.33 6.93
C GLY A 113 -4.80 4.42 5.43
N ASP A 114 -5.23 5.59 5.01
CA ASP A 114 -5.61 5.81 3.62
C ASP A 114 -4.50 6.53 2.86
N VAL A 115 -4.34 6.15 1.60
CA VAL A 115 -3.49 6.86 0.66
C VAL A 115 -4.39 7.29 -0.50
N PHE A 116 -4.45 8.58 -0.78
CA PHE A 116 -5.37 9.15 -1.77
C PHE A 116 -6.84 8.75 -1.51
N GLY A 117 -7.24 8.72 -0.25
CA GLY A 117 -8.60 8.32 0.10
C GLY A 117 -8.90 6.84 -0.07
N LYS A 118 -7.90 6.03 -0.34
CA LYS A 118 -8.06 4.58 -0.50
C LYS A 118 -7.45 3.87 0.68
N THR A 119 -8.21 2.99 1.29
CA THR A 119 -7.75 2.21 2.44
C THR A 119 -6.73 1.18 2.01
N MET A 120 -5.61 1.12 2.72
CA MET A 120 -4.59 0.11 2.48
C MET A 120 -4.93 -1.19 3.19
N LYS A 121 -4.84 -2.29 2.45
CA LYS A 121 -4.99 -3.64 2.98
C LYS A 121 -3.62 -4.30 3.00
N VAL A 122 -3.13 -4.62 4.18
CA VAL A 122 -1.81 -5.20 4.36
C VAL A 122 -1.96 -6.65 4.84
N PRO A 123 -1.22 -7.59 4.25
CA PRO A 123 -1.33 -8.99 4.66
C PRO A 123 -0.98 -9.17 6.14
N LEU A 124 -1.86 -9.81 6.86
CA LEU A 124 -1.65 -10.12 8.28
C LEU A 124 -2.30 -11.46 8.60
N GLU A 125 -1.52 -12.36 9.17
CA GLU A 125 -2.05 -13.62 9.69
C GLU A 125 -2.06 -13.59 11.21
N VAL A 126 -3.23 -13.81 11.78
CA VAL A 126 -3.40 -13.97 13.23
C VAL A 126 -3.31 -15.45 13.53
N THR A 127 -2.20 -15.87 14.17
CA THR A 127 -1.92 -17.27 14.39
C THR A 127 -2.62 -17.84 15.63
N SER A 128 -3.00 -16.98 16.58
CA SER A 128 -3.80 -17.39 17.74
C SER A 128 -4.55 -16.20 18.30
N LYS A 129 -5.66 -16.51 18.98
CA LYS A 129 -6.45 -15.50 19.69
C LYS A 129 -6.91 -16.11 21.01
N THR A 130 -6.57 -15.46 22.11
CA THR A 130 -6.97 -15.90 23.45
C THR A 130 -7.71 -14.81 24.24
#